data_693ef3103b2b93c49815f98c3990730b
#
_entry.id   693ef3103b2b93c49815f98c3990730b
#
_cell.length_a   1.000
_cell.length_b   1.000
_cell.length_c   1.000
_cell.angle_alpha   90.00
_cell.angle_beta   90.00
_cell.angle_gamma   90.00
#
_symmetry.space_group_name_H-M   'P 1'
#
loop_
_entity.id
_entity.type
_entity.pdbx_description
1 polymer ?
#
loop_
_entity_poly.entity_id
_entity_poly.type
_entity_poly.pdbx_seq_one_letter_code
_entity_poly.pdbx_strand_id
1 'polypeptide(L)'
;MANIASAEKQRRQAEKKNERNRAGKSALRTALKRTRGAIAGGDADKDTLSEGFSAIDRAAKTGLIKENTANRYKSRLSAASKRSAK
;
A
#
# COMPACT_ATOMS: atom_id res chain seq x y z
N MET A 1 -26.18 10.85 30.38
CA MET A 1 -25.01 10.03 30.10
C MET A 1 -24.69 9.94 28.62
N ALA A 2 -24.53 11.11 28.05
CA ALA A 2 -24.19 11.27 26.65
C ALA A 2 -22.86 10.62 26.29
N ASN A 3 -21.99 10.42 27.29
CA ASN A 3 -20.64 9.91 27.06
C ASN A 3 -20.58 8.43 26.62
N ILE A 4 -21.57 7.62 27.02
CA ILE A 4 -21.59 6.20 26.65
C ILE A 4 -21.92 6.02 25.19
N ALA A 5 -22.95 6.71 24.69
CA ALA A 5 -23.33 6.66 23.28
C ALA A 5 -22.22 7.19 22.37
N SER A 6 -21.56 8.26 22.81
CA SER A 6 -20.44 8.86 22.07
C SER A 6 -19.25 7.91 22.01
N ALA A 7 -18.93 7.24 23.12
CA ALA A 7 -17.83 6.27 23.19
C ALA A 7 -18.09 5.06 22.30
N GLU A 8 -19.34 4.56 22.27
CA GLU A 8 -19.72 3.46 21.39
C GLU A 8 -19.59 3.83 19.91
N LYS A 9 -20.04 5.04 19.56
CA LYS A 9 -19.93 5.55 18.20
C LYS A 9 -18.48 5.66 17.77
N GLN A 10 -17.62 6.19 18.65
CA GLN A 10 -16.18 6.29 18.39
C GLN A 10 -15.55 4.91 18.22
N ARG A 11 -15.93 3.94 19.03
CA ARG A 11 -15.45 2.58 18.94
C ARG A 11 -15.83 1.94 17.61
N ARG A 12 -17.08 2.09 17.18
CA ARG A 12 -17.55 1.57 15.89
C ARG A 12 -16.80 2.20 14.73
N GLN A 13 -16.56 3.51 14.79
CA GLN A 13 -15.79 4.20 13.76
C GLN A 13 -14.35 3.74 13.73
N ALA A 14 -13.75 3.53 14.90
CA ALA A 14 -12.39 3.01 15.01
C ALA A 14 -12.28 1.58 14.46
N GLU A 15 -13.24 0.73 14.74
CA GLU A 15 -13.29 -0.64 14.22
C GLU A 15 -13.39 -0.64 12.69
N LYS A 16 -14.28 0.16 12.11
CA LYS A 16 -14.42 0.30 10.66
C LYS A 16 -13.16 0.82 10.03
N LYS A 17 -12.53 1.80 10.66
CA LYS A 17 -11.28 2.37 10.19
C LYS A 17 -10.16 1.34 10.22
N ASN A 18 -10.08 0.54 11.30
CA ASN A 18 -9.10 -0.53 11.41
C ASN A 18 -9.30 -1.60 10.35
N GLU A 19 -10.54 -1.97 10.06
CA GLU A 19 -10.87 -2.92 9.01
C GLU A 19 -10.43 -2.41 7.64
N ARG A 20 -10.74 -1.14 7.32
CA ARG A 20 -10.31 -0.50 6.08
C ARG A 20 -8.80 -0.46 5.97
N ASN A 21 -8.12 -0.10 7.07
CA ASN A 21 -6.66 -0.02 7.09
C ASN A 21 -6.04 -1.39 6.90
N ARG A 22 -6.59 -2.42 7.55
CA ARG A 22 -6.12 -3.80 7.42
C ARG A 22 -6.29 -4.29 5.99
N ALA A 23 -7.46 -4.06 5.39
CA ALA A 23 -7.73 -4.43 4.00
C ALA A 23 -6.82 -3.68 3.05
N GLY A 24 -6.62 -2.38 3.28
CA GLY A 24 -5.73 -1.54 2.47
C GLY A 24 -4.28 -1.98 2.55
N LYS A 25 -3.80 -2.29 3.75
CA LYS A 25 -2.43 -2.79 3.94
C LYS A 25 -2.23 -4.14 3.27
N SER A 26 -3.23 -5.03 3.37
CA SER A 26 -3.20 -6.33 2.73
C SER A 26 -3.15 -6.19 1.20
N ALA A 27 -3.98 -5.30 0.64
CA ALA A 27 -3.99 -5.03 -0.79
C ALA A 27 -2.64 -4.46 -1.26
N LEU A 28 -2.08 -3.53 -0.50
CA LEU A 28 -0.76 -2.95 -0.80
C LEU A 28 0.32 -4.01 -0.78
N ARG A 29 0.34 -4.84 0.25
CA ARG A 29 1.31 -5.93 0.39
C ARG A 29 1.22 -6.90 -0.78
N THR A 30 0.00 -7.26 -1.19
CA THR A 30 -0.23 -8.13 -2.34
C THR A 30 0.28 -7.50 -3.63
N ALA A 31 -0.01 -6.22 -3.85
CA ALA A 31 0.46 -5.48 -5.02
C ALA A 31 1.98 -5.41 -5.08
N LEU A 32 2.62 -5.12 -3.94
CA LEU A 32 4.09 -5.07 -3.86
C LEU A 32 4.72 -6.44 -4.12
N LYS A 33 4.15 -7.48 -3.53
CA LYS A 33 4.63 -8.85 -3.71
C LYS A 33 4.52 -9.27 -5.18
N ARG A 34 3.40 -8.94 -5.82
CA ARG A 34 3.17 -9.23 -7.24
C ARG A 34 4.19 -8.50 -8.12
N THR A 35 4.41 -7.22 -7.86
CA THR A 35 5.37 -6.41 -8.61
C THR A 35 6.80 -6.94 -8.43
N ARG A 36 7.18 -7.24 -7.19
CA ARG A 36 8.52 -7.79 -6.90
C ARG A 36 8.71 -9.15 -7.57
N GLY A 37 7.68 -9.99 -7.56
CA GLY A 37 7.71 -11.29 -8.21
C GLY A 37 7.91 -11.16 -9.72
N ALA A 38 7.21 -10.22 -10.34
CA ALA A 38 7.37 -9.95 -11.77
C ALA A 38 8.77 -9.43 -12.09
N ILE A 39 9.32 -8.56 -11.26
CA ILE A 39 10.69 -8.04 -11.42
C ILE A 39 11.69 -9.18 -11.30
N ALA A 40 11.56 -10.01 -10.29
CA ALA A 40 12.47 -11.15 -10.06
C ALA A 40 12.40 -12.18 -11.19
N GLY A 41 11.22 -12.36 -11.77
CA GLY A 41 11.01 -13.27 -12.89
C GLY A 41 11.40 -12.70 -14.25
N GLY A 42 11.79 -11.44 -14.31
CA GLY A 42 12.13 -10.78 -15.57
C GLY A 42 10.91 -10.35 -16.40
N ASP A 43 9.72 -10.50 -15.85
CA ASP A 43 8.45 -10.19 -16.53
C ASP A 43 7.91 -8.80 -16.20
N ALA A 44 8.70 -7.97 -15.50
CA ALA A 44 8.25 -6.65 -15.11
C ALA A 44 8.26 -5.70 -16.32
N ASP A 45 7.09 -5.50 -16.88
CA ASP A 45 6.89 -4.50 -17.91
C ASP A 45 6.47 -3.16 -17.28
N LYS A 46 6.27 -2.17 -18.13
CA LYS A 46 5.86 -0.83 -17.69
C LYS A 46 4.51 -0.88 -16.95
N ASP A 47 3.59 -1.73 -17.40
CA ASP A 47 2.26 -1.84 -16.82
C ASP A 47 2.32 -2.41 -15.40
N THR A 48 3.11 -3.45 -15.19
CA THR A 48 3.29 -4.04 -13.86
C THR A 48 3.91 -3.06 -12.88
N LEU A 49 4.94 -2.33 -13.31
CA LEU A 49 5.59 -1.30 -12.49
C LEU A 49 4.62 -0.16 -12.20
N SER A 50 3.86 0.27 -13.20
CA SER A 50 2.86 1.33 -13.06
C SER A 50 1.78 0.94 -12.05
N GLU A 51 1.31 -0.29 -12.09
CA GLU A 51 0.34 -0.82 -11.11
C GLU A 51 0.92 -0.79 -9.68
N GLY A 52 2.17 -1.21 -9.53
CA GLY A 52 2.85 -1.18 -8.23
C GLY A 52 2.99 0.24 -7.70
N PHE A 53 3.42 1.17 -8.53
CA PHE A 53 3.55 2.58 -8.16
C PHE A 53 2.19 3.19 -7.84
N SER A 54 1.15 2.87 -8.61
CA SER A 54 -0.21 3.35 -8.37
C SER A 54 -0.74 2.88 -7.03
N ALA A 55 -0.49 1.63 -6.66
CA ALA A 55 -0.90 1.07 -5.37
C ALA A 55 -0.21 1.81 -4.22
N ILE A 56 1.07 2.11 -4.36
CA ILE A 56 1.84 2.87 -3.37
C ILE A 56 1.29 4.29 -3.23
N ASP A 57 1.02 4.96 -4.35
CA ASP A 57 0.49 6.32 -4.36
C ASP A 57 -0.89 6.39 -3.72
N ARG A 58 -1.76 5.44 -4.01
CA ARG A 58 -3.08 5.36 -3.38
C ARG A 58 -2.97 5.19 -1.87
N ALA A 59 -2.09 4.31 -1.43
CA ALA A 59 -1.87 4.07 -0.01
C ALA A 59 -1.36 5.33 0.70
N ALA A 60 -0.48 6.09 0.07
CA ALA A 60 0.01 7.35 0.60
C ALA A 60 -1.09 8.41 0.62
N LYS A 61 -1.88 8.50 -0.44
CA LYS A 61 -2.97 9.47 -0.56
C LYS A 61 -4.06 9.25 0.48
N THR A 62 -4.37 8.00 0.79
CA THR A 62 -5.38 7.66 1.79
C THR A 62 -4.85 7.73 3.21
N GLY A 63 -3.56 7.98 3.40
CA GLY A 63 -2.93 8.05 4.72
C GLY A 63 -2.60 6.68 5.31
N LEU A 64 -2.70 5.62 4.52
CA LEU A 64 -2.40 4.27 4.98
C LEU A 64 -0.92 4.13 5.30
N ILE A 65 -0.07 4.75 4.48
CA ILE A 65 1.37 4.83 4.70
C ILE A 65 1.81 6.29 4.62
N LYS A 66 2.93 6.60 5.24
CA LYS A 66 3.51 7.94 5.19
C LYS A 66 4.18 8.17 3.84
N GLU A 67 4.26 9.43 3.45
CA GLU A 67 4.90 9.84 2.19
C GLU A 67 6.34 9.32 2.08
N ASN A 68 7.09 9.38 3.18
CA ASN A 68 8.47 8.87 3.19
C ASN A 68 8.53 7.37 2.95
N THR A 69 7.58 6.62 3.51
CA THR A 69 7.48 5.17 3.28
C THR A 69 7.15 4.88 1.82
N ALA A 70 6.22 5.66 1.24
CA ALA A 70 5.85 5.53 -0.17
C ALA A 70 7.05 5.77 -1.08
N ASN A 71 7.82 6.81 -0.82
CA ASN A 71 9.02 7.14 -1.59
C ASN A 71 10.07 6.03 -1.49
N ARG A 72 10.23 5.43 -0.31
CA ARG A 72 11.15 4.30 -0.10
C ARG A 72 10.72 3.10 -0.94
N TYR A 73 9.44 2.76 -0.94
CA TYR A 73 8.93 1.64 -1.74
C TYR A 73 9.13 1.87 -3.23
N LYS A 74 8.83 3.08 -3.71
CA LYS A 74 9.04 3.44 -5.13
C LYS A 74 10.51 3.33 -5.51
N SER A 75 11.40 3.85 -4.67
CA SER A 75 12.85 3.78 -4.91
C SER A 75 13.34 2.34 -5.00
N ARG A 76 12.87 1.49 -4.09
CA ARG A 76 13.26 0.08 -4.07
C ARG A 76 12.77 -0.68 -5.30
N LEU A 77 11.53 -0.42 -5.72
CA LEU A 77 10.98 -1.05 -6.92
C LEU A 77 11.73 -0.60 -8.16
N SER A 78 12.03 0.68 -8.26
CA SER A 78 12.77 1.26 -9.37
C SER A 78 14.18 0.67 -9.45
N ALA A 79 14.88 0.58 -8.32
CA ALA A 79 16.21 0.00 -8.26
C ALA A 79 16.22 -1.48 -8.63
N ALA A 80 15.25 -2.25 -8.13
CA ALA A 80 15.11 -3.66 -8.45
C ALA A 80 14.84 -3.88 -9.94
N SER A 81 13.98 -3.04 -10.53
CA SER A 81 13.67 -3.07 -11.96
C SER A 81 14.91 -2.80 -12.81
N LYS A 82 15.73 -1.83 -12.43
CA LYS A 82 16.97 -1.51 -13.15
C LYS A 82 17.97 -2.65 -13.08
N ARG A 83 18.07 -3.32 -11.93
CA ARG A 83 18.95 -4.49 -11.79
C ARG A 83 18.51 -5.63 -12.68
N SER A 84 17.20 -5.86 -12.75
CA SER A 84 16.63 -6.94 -13.56
C SER A 84 16.76 -6.69 -15.06
N ALA A 85 16.77 -5.42 -15.45
CA ALA A 85 16.84 -5.02 -16.86
C ALA A 85 18.20 -5.30 -17.51
N LYS A 86 19.19 -5.70 -16.73
CA LYS A 86 20.47 -6.12 -17.25
C LYS A 86 20.39 -7.56 -17.73
#